data_774f257e20b10bedfdc3dcb0c9550248
#
_entry.id   774f257e20b10bedfdc3dcb0c9550248
#
_cell.length_a   1.000
_cell.length_b   1.000
_cell.length_c   1.000
_cell.angle_alpha   90.00
_cell.angle_beta   90.00
_cell.angle_gamma   90.00
#
_symmetry.space_group_name_H-M   'P 1'
#
loop_
_entity.id
_entity.type
_entity.pdbx_description
1 polymer ?
#
loop_
_entity_poly.entity_id
_entity_poly.type
_entity_poly.pdbx_seq_one_letter_code
_entity_poly.pdbx_strand_id
1 'polypeptide(L)'
;LCKAIGEEYPEIVTDDWYIDITTAKLVDEKRRRDFKVFVLPNLYGDIITDEAAEFQGGVGTAGSGNIGKRYAMFEAIHGSAPRMIDEGRGKFADPCSMLRASVMLLSHIGRQEKADLLEKALDICMISEKKLTITGRDTGCTCEEFGDYVMETIKKF
;
A
#
# COMPACT_ATOMS: atom_id res chain seq x y z
N LEU A 1 -26.91 4.24 -1.74
CA LEU A 1 -26.26 3.71 -2.92
C LEU A 1 -25.61 2.34 -2.61
N CYS A 2 -24.66 2.23 -1.70
CA CYS A 2 -23.94 0.97 -1.40
C CYS A 2 -24.91 -0.17 -1.00
N LYS A 3 -25.88 0.10 -0.11
CA LYS A 3 -26.91 -0.91 0.27
C LYS A 3 -27.70 -1.40 -0.94
N ALA A 4 -28.16 -0.50 -1.79
CA ALA A 4 -28.93 -0.86 -2.99
C ALA A 4 -28.12 -1.70 -3.97
N ILE A 5 -26.82 -1.39 -4.13
CA ILE A 5 -25.93 -2.22 -4.95
C ILE A 5 -25.67 -3.57 -4.27
N GLY A 6 -25.49 -3.59 -2.95
CA GLY A 6 -25.29 -4.84 -2.21
C GLY A 6 -26.45 -5.82 -2.34
N GLU A 7 -27.68 -5.34 -2.50
CA GLU A 7 -28.86 -6.17 -2.77
C GLU A 7 -28.81 -6.90 -4.13
N GLU A 8 -28.03 -6.37 -5.08
CA GLU A 8 -27.81 -6.97 -6.40
C GLU A 8 -26.78 -8.12 -6.36
N TYR A 9 -26.01 -8.23 -5.25
CA TYR A 9 -24.94 -9.21 -5.06
C TYR A 9 -25.12 -9.99 -3.73
N PRO A 10 -26.16 -10.82 -3.63
CA PRO A 10 -26.51 -11.52 -2.37
C PRO A 10 -25.43 -12.47 -1.85
N GLU A 11 -24.47 -12.87 -2.69
CA GLU A 11 -23.32 -13.68 -2.32
C GLU A 11 -22.23 -12.88 -1.58
N ILE A 12 -22.29 -11.55 -1.60
CA ILE A 12 -21.36 -10.66 -0.90
C ILE A 12 -22.00 -10.19 0.40
N VAL A 13 -21.40 -10.55 1.53
CA VAL A 13 -21.84 -10.04 2.83
C VAL A 13 -21.47 -8.56 2.93
N THR A 14 -22.47 -7.70 3.02
CA THR A 14 -22.29 -6.25 3.21
C THR A 14 -22.78 -5.82 4.58
N ASP A 15 -22.05 -4.91 5.21
CA ASP A 15 -22.37 -4.33 6.50
C ASP A 15 -22.10 -2.83 6.51
N ASP A 16 -22.74 -2.06 7.37
CA ASP A 16 -22.50 -0.63 7.48
C ASP A 16 -22.12 -0.24 8.91
N TRP A 17 -21.03 0.50 8.99
CA TRP A 17 -20.41 0.90 10.26
C TRP A 17 -20.27 2.41 10.36
N TYR A 18 -20.46 2.96 11.54
CA TYR A 18 -20.04 4.33 11.81
C TYR A 18 -18.53 4.44 11.85
N ILE A 19 -18.02 5.56 11.36
CA ILE A 19 -16.57 5.74 11.18
C ILE A 19 -15.78 5.68 12.50
N ASP A 20 -16.32 6.21 13.58
CA ASP A 20 -15.69 6.22 14.89
C ASP A 20 -15.48 4.80 15.44
N ILE A 21 -16.48 3.94 15.34
CA ILE A 21 -16.34 2.54 15.77
C ILE A 21 -15.49 1.73 14.77
N THR A 22 -15.46 2.09 13.49
CA THR A 22 -14.62 1.46 12.48
C THR A 22 -13.15 1.65 12.81
N THR A 23 -12.70 2.89 13.10
CA THR A 23 -11.33 3.18 13.52
C THR A 23 -10.96 2.41 14.79
N ALA A 24 -11.83 2.39 15.78
CA ALA A 24 -11.61 1.61 17.01
C ALA A 24 -11.46 0.10 16.75
N LYS A 25 -12.18 -0.45 15.76
CA LYS A 25 -12.11 -1.87 15.43
C LYS A 25 -10.92 -2.22 14.52
N LEU A 26 -10.38 -1.27 13.78
CA LEU A 26 -9.11 -1.46 13.06
C LEU A 26 -7.94 -1.66 14.01
N VAL A 27 -7.92 -0.98 15.16
CA VAL A 27 -6.90 -1.16 16.19
C VAL A 27 -7.03 -2.53 16.90
N ASP A 28 -8.22 -3.08 16.98
CA ASP A 28 -8.48 -4.40 17.57
C ASP A 28 -7.93 -5.52 16.65
N GLU A 29 -6.86 -6.18 17.07
CA GLU A 29 -6.17 -7.21 16.27
C GLU A 29 -7.10 -8.35 15.82
N LYS A 30 -8.09 -8.70 16.59
CA LYS A 30 -9.04 -9.77 16.25
C LYS A 30 -10.05 -9.27 15.21
N ARG A 31 -10.62 -8.10 15.46
CA ARG A 31 -11.70 -7.53 14.65
C ARG A 31 -11.23 -7.02 13.29
N ARG A 32 -10.02 -6.43 13.20
CA ARG A 32 -9.51 -5.94 11.92
C ARG A 32 -9.40 -7.01 10.84
N ARG A 33 -9.28 -8.29 11.23
CA ARG A 33 -9.23 -9.42 10.29
C ARG A 33 -10.57 -9.75 9.64
N ASP A 34 -11.66 -9.29 10.22
CA ASP A 34 -13.01 -9.50 9.69
C ASP A 34 -13.27 -8.58 8.49
N PHE A 35 -12.64 -7.42 8.46
CA PHE A 35 -12.76 -6.47 7.36
C PHE A 35 -11.99 -6.97 6.13
N LYS A 36 -12.63 -6.92 4.95
CA LYS A 36 -12.03 -7.34 3.68
C LYS A 36 -11.92 -6.18 2.70
N VAL A 37 -13.00 -5.43 2.53
CA VAL A 37 -13.07 -4.28 1.63
C VAL A 37 -13.84 -3.17 2.34
N PHE A 38 -13.30 -1.97 2.31
CA PHE A 38 -14.00 -0.76 2.75
C PHE A 38 -14.47 0.06 1.56
N VAL A 39 -15.71 0.52 1.61
CA VAL A 39 -16.24 1.53 0.71
C VAL A 39 -16.50 2.80 1.50
N LEU A 40 -15.71 3.82 1.28
CA LEU A 40 -15.66 5.02 2.10
C LEU A 40 -15.82 6.30 1.26
N PRO A 41 -16.44 7.36 1.81
CA PRO A 41 -16.28 8.69 1.25
C PRO A 41 -14.80 9.12 1.26
N ASN A 42 -14.41 9.97 0.31
CA ASN A 42 -13.01 10.39 0.09
C ASN A 42 -12.27 10.73 1.39
N LEU A 43 -12.77 11.65 2.20
CA LEU A 43 -12.10 12.06 3.43
C LEU A 43 -11.87 10.91 4.43
N TYR A 44 -12.87 10.06 4.59
CA TYR A 44 -12.73 8.91 5.50
C TYR A 44 -11.84 7.82 4.91
N GLY A 45 -11.83 7.69 3.59
CA GLY A 45 -10.90 6.82 2.88
C GLY A 45 -9.46 7.21 3.14
N ASP A 46 -9.13 8.49 3.00
CA ASP A 46 -7.78 9.00 3.25
C ASP A 46 -7.31 8.75 4.69
N ILE A 47 -8.19 8.96 5.68
CA ILE A 47 -7.87 8.74 7.09
C ILE A 47 -7.68 7.24 7.39
N ILE A 48 -8.62 6.41 6.95
CA ILE A 48 -8.61 4.97 7.24
C ILE A 48 -7.47 4.25 6.52
N THR A 49 -7.11 4.67 5.30
CA THR A 49 -5.97 4.07 4.59
C THR A 49 -4.64 4.35 5.26
N ASP A 50 -4.42 5.55 5.77
CA ASP A 50 -3.21 5.88 6.52
C ASP A 50 -3.14 5.09 7.83
N GLU A 51 -4.24 5.00 8.57
CA GLU A 51 -4.32 4.16 9.78
C GLU A 51 -4.04 2.68 9.45
N ALA A 52 -4.66 2.16 8.39
CA ALA A 52 -4.47 0.77 7.97
C ALA A 52 -3.02 0.48 7.52
N ALA A 53 -2.36 1.43 6.87
CA ALA A 53 -0.97 1.32 6.44
C ALA A 53 -0.02 1.13 7.62
N GLU A 54 -0.30 1.73 8.79
CA GLU A 54 0.53 1.58 9.99
C GLU A 54 0.59 0.12 10.47
N PHE A 55 -0.46 -0.68 10.25
CA PHE A 55 -0.46 -2.09 10.63
C PHE A 55 0.45 -2.96 9.76
N GLN A 56 0.84 -2.51 8.59
CA GLN A 56 1.77 -3.23 7.72
C GLN A 56 3.17 -2.63 7.65
N GLY A 57 3.43 -1.54 8.38
CA GLY A 57 4.77 -0.94 8.47
C GLY A 57 4.85 0.55 8.13
N GLY A 58 3.71 1.23 8.02
CA GLY A 58 3.60 2.66 7.78
C GLY A 58 3.16 3.02 6.37
N VAL A 59 2.87 4.31 6.17
CA VAL A 59 2.36 4.85 4.89
C VAL A 59 3.32 4.68 3.71
N GLY A 60 4.60 4.43 3.95
CA GLY A 60 5.58 4.12 2.89
C GLY A 60 5.41 2.75 2.25
N THR A 61 4.53 1.87 2.75
CA THR A 61 4.46 0.45 2.36
C THR A 61 3.30 0.09 1.43
N ALA A 62 2.34 0.99 1.21
CA ALA A 62 1.16 0.73 0.39
C ALA A 62 1.17 1.57 -0.89
N GLY A 63 0.65 1.00 -1.98
CA GLY A 63 0.39 1.71 -3.23
C GLY A 63 -1.07 2.14 -3.32
N SER A 64 -1.34 3.15 -4.16
CA SER A 64 -2.68 3.66 -4.46
C SER A 64 -2.96 3.64 -5.95
N GLY A 65 -4.23 3.53 -6.31
CA GLY A 65 -4.69 3.59 -7.68
C GLY A 65 -5.99 4.37 -7.83
N ASN A 66 -5.99 5.33 -8.73
CA ASN A 66 -7.16 6.08 -9.16
C ASN A 66 -7.63 5.51 -10.51
N ILE A 67 -8.73 4.75 -10.52
CA ILE A 67 -9.16 3.99 -11.68
C ILE A 67 -10.48 4.55 -12.20
N GLY A 68 -10.43 5.11 -13.40
CA GLY A 68 -11.60 5.62 -14.12
C GLY A 68 -11.98 4.70 -15.29
N LYS A 69 -13.04 5.12 -16.03
CA LYS A 69 -13.53 4.33 -17.18
C LYS A 69 -12.53 4.20 -18.34
N ARG A 70 -11.61 5.14 -18.51
CA ARG A 70 -10.73 5.26 -19.68
C ARG A 70 -9.25 5.37 -19.31
N TYR A 71 -8.96 5.87 -18.12
CA TYR A 71 -7.61 6.13 -17.64
C TYR A 71 -7.46 5.64 -16.22
N ALA A 72 -6.24 5.27 -15.85
CA ALA A 72 -5.87 4.97 -14.48
C ALA A 72 -4.56 5.66 -14.14
N MET A 73 -4.38 6.02 -12.87
CA MET A 73 -3.14 6.56 -12.32
C MET A 73 -2.78 5.73 -11.08
N PHE A 74 -1.51 5.40 -10.95
CA PHE A 74 -0.99 4.66 -9.81
C PHE A 74 0.09 5.47 -9.13
N GLU A 75 0.03 5.58 -7.82
CA GLU A 75 0.89 6.47 -7.05
C GLU A 75 1.19 5.89 -5.66
N ALA A 76 2.18 6.45 -4.99
CA ALA A 76 2.37 6.19 -3.57
C ALA A 76 1.20 6.77 -2.76
N ILE A 77 0.79 6.12 -1.67
CA ILE A 77 -0.28 6.66 -0.81
C ILE A 77 0.17 7.89 -0.02
N HIS A 78 1.46 8.04 0.24
CA HIS A 78 2.01 9.17 1.00
C HIS A 78 2.18 10.43 0.12
N GLY A 79 2.19 11.60 0.75
CA GLY A 79 2.47 12.89 0.10
C GLY A 79 3.96 13.07 -0.26
N SER A 80 4.30 14.27 -0.74
CA SER A 80 5.63 14.62 -1.26
C SER A 80 6.74 14.79 -0.20
N ALA A 81 6.39 14.77 1.09
CA ALA A 81 7.32 14.88 2.22
C ALA A 81 8.37 16.02 2.09
N PRO A 82 7.96 17.29 1.87
CA PRO A 82 8.88 18.40 1.60
C PRO A 82 9.93 18.55 2.71
N ARG A 83 9.55 18.37 3.96
CA ARG A 83 10.47 18.42 5.09
C ARG A 83 11.63 17.43 4.96
N MET A 84 11.39 16.25 4.43
CA MET A 84 12.44 15.23 4.21
C MET A 84 13.47 15.71 3.19
N ILE A 85 13.03 16.43 2.18
CA ILE A 85 13.89 17.03 1.15
C ILE A 85 14.69 18.19 1.75
N ASP A 86 14.03 19.08 2.48
CA ASP A 86 14.67 20.25 3.12
C ASP A 86 15.75 19.83 4.13
N GLU A 87 15.55 18.70 4.83
CA GLU A 87 16.51 18.11 5.75
C GLU A 87 17.63 17.31 5.06
N GLY A 88 17.67 17.24 3.72
CA GLY A 88 18.67 16.49 2.95
C GLY A 88 18.55 14.98 3.07
N ARG A 89 17.39 14.47 3.52
CA ARG A 89 17.14 13.03 3.73
C ARG A 89 16.46 12.33 2.55
N GLY A 90 16.22 13.03 1.45
CA GLY A 90 15.51 12.47 0.29
C GLY A 90 16.08 11.16 -0.23
N LYS A 91 17.40 10.98 -0.17
CA LYS A 91 18.06 9.72 -0.58
C LYS A 91 17.70 8.49 0.28
N PHE A 92 17.13 8.71 1.46
CA PHE A 92 16.67 7.66 2.38
C PHE A 92 15.15 7.45 2.29
N ALA A 93 14.48 8.02 1.29
CA ALA A 93 13.04 7.81 1.09
C ALA A 93 12.73 6.33 0.85
N ASP A 94 11.59 5.88 1.38
CA ASP A 94 11.12 4.52 1.18
C ASP A 94 10.51 4.36 -0.23
N PRO A 95 11.06 3.51 -1.12
CA PRO A 95 10.49 3.30 -2.44
C PRO A 95 9.32 2.31 -2.47
N CYS A 96 9.03 1.63 -1.36
CA CYS A 96 8.11 0.50 -1.35
C CYS A 96 6.69 0.87 -1.78
N SER A 97 6.19 2.04 -1.36
CA SER A 97 4.87 2.53 -1.75
C SER A 97 4.75 2.67 -3.28
N MET A 98 5.74 3.28 -3.94
CA MET A 98 5.76 3.41 -5.40
C MET A 98 5.96 2.06 -6.11
N LEU A 99 6.75 1.16 -5.54
CA LEU A 99 6.93 -0.19 -6.08
C LEU A 99 5.64 -1.01 -5.97
N ARG A 100 4.89 -0.89 -4.87
CA ARG A 100 3.55 -1.49 -4.73
C ARG A 100 2.55 -0.89 -5.73
N ALA A 101 2.57 0.43 -5.95
CA ALA A 101 1.79 1.07 -7.00
C ALA A 101 2.15 0.53 -8.40
N SER A 102 3.42 0.22 -8.64
CA SER A 102 3.89 -0.39 -9.89
C SER A 102 3.38 -1.84 -10.06
N VAL A 103 3.24 -2.61 -8.98
CA VAL A 103 2.57 -3.92 -9.00
C VAL A 103 1.12 -3.76 -9.46
N MET A 104 0.39 -2.80 -8.89
CA MET A 104 -1.00 -2.51 -9.29
C MET A 104 -1.09 -2.09 -10.76
N LEU A 105 -0.17 -1.24 -11.23
CA LEU A 105 -0.09 -0.83 -12.65
C LEU A 105 0.13 -2.04 -13.55
N LEU A 106 1.09 -2.91 -13.24
CA LEU A 106 1.39 -4.10 -14.04
C LEU A 106 0.17 -5.02 -14.13
N SER A 107 -0.51 -5.24 -13.02
CA SER A 107 -1.75 -6.03 -12.98
C SER A 107 -2.84 -5.37 -13.84
N HIS A 108 -3.03 -4.06 -13.72
CA HIS A 108 -4.04 -3.31 -14.47
C HIS A 108 -3.86 -3.38 -15.99
N ILE A 109 -2.61 -3.38 -16.48
CA ILE A 109 -2.30 -3.51 -17.91
C ILE A 109 -2.18 -4.97 -18.38
N GLY A 110 -2.62 -5.92 -17.58
CA GLY A 110 -2.65 -7.36 -17.94
C GLY A 110 -1.28 -8.05 -17.89
N ARG A 111 -0.31 -7.50 -17.15
CA ARG A 111 1.02 -8.10 -16.95
C ARG A 111 1.12 -8.82 -15.61
N GLN A 112 0.15 -9.69 -15.33
CA GLN A 112 0.00 -10.33 -14.01
C GLN A 112 1.26 -11.08 -13.56
N GLU A 113 1.90 -11.86 -14.44
CA GLU A 113 3.15 -12.57 -14.11
C GLU A 113 4.27 -11.64 -13.62
N LYS A 114 4.35 -10.42 -14.19
CA LYS A 114 5.34 -9.42 -13.78
C LYS A 114 4.93 -8.74 -12.47
N ALA A 115 3.64 -8.52 -12.27
CA ALA A 115 3.10 -8.03 -11.01
C ALA A 115 3.42 -9.00 -9.88
N ASP A 116 3.11 -10.28 -10.04
CA ASP A 116 3.35 -11.33 -9.04
C ASP A 116 4.85 -11.48 -8.71
N LEU A 117 5.70 -11.36 -9.73
CA LEU A 117 7.15 -11.42 -9.56
C LEU A 117 7.68 -10.26 -8.72
N LEU A 118 7.24 -9.04 -9.02
CA LEU A 118 7.63 -7.85 -8.26
C LEU A 118 7.07 -7.90 -6.83
N GLU A 119 5.81 -8.28 -6.67
CA GLU A 119 5.16 -8.46 -5.36
C GLU A 119 5.94 -9.45 -4.49
N LYS A 120 6.26 -10.63 -5.04
CA LYS A 120 7.04 -11.65 -4.36
C LYS A 120 8.43 -11.15 -3.95
N ALA A 121 9.10 -10.42 -4.83
CA ALA A 121 10.42 -9.85 -4.52
C ALA A 121 10.35 -8.83 -3.39
N LEU A 122 9.33 -7.98 -3.39
CA LEU A 122 9.08 -7.02 -2.30
C LEU A 122 8.83 -7.72 -0.97
N ASP A 123 8.00 -8.76 -0.94
CA ASP A 123 7.73 -9.54 0.27
C ASP A 123 8.98 -10.22 0.82
N ILE A 124 9.86 -10.70 -0.05
CA ILE A 124 11.14 -11.26 0.37
C ILE A 124 12.02 -10.17 0.99
N CYS A 125 12.17 -9.04 0.31
CA CYS A 125 13.04 -7.95 0.77
C CYS A 125 12.52 -7.31 2.07
N MET A 126 11.21 -7.13 2.21
CA MET A 126 10.59 -6.41 3.32
C MET A 126 10.25 -7.31 4.51
N ILE A 127 9.89 -8.58 4.27
CA ILE A 127 9.30 -9.44 5.30
C ILE A 127 10.21 -10.62 5.64
N SER A 128 10.68 -11.35 4.63
CA SER A 128 11.36 -12.64 4.84
C SER A 128 12.86 -12.50 5.09
N GLU A 129 13.60 -11.90 4.14
CA GLU A 129 15.06 -11.77 4.26
C GLU A 129 15.49 -10.56 5.08
N LYS A 130 14.88 -9.40 4.84
CA LYS A 130 15.14 -8.11 5.52
C LYS A 130 16.65 -7.77 5.62
N LYS A 131 17.40 -7.98 4.53
CA LYS A 131 18.84 -7.68 4.51
C LYS A 131 19.15 -6.20 4.67
N LEU A 132 18.25 -5.35 4.17
CA LEU A 132 18.34 -3.91 4.27
C LEU A 132 17.12 -3.38 5.03
N THR A 133 17.36 -2.37 5.86
CA THR A 133 16.30 -1.71 6.63
C THR A 133 16.13 -0.29 6.16
N ILE A 134 14.91 0.09 5.82
CA ILE A 134 14.56 1.46 5.47
C ILE A 134 14.11 2.17 6.75
N THR A 135 14.72 3.31 7.06
CA THR A 135 14.41 4.09 8.27
C THR A 135 14.00 5.54 7.96
N GLY A 136 14.11 5.96 6.70
CA GLY A 136 13.95 7.36 6.30
C GLY A 136 15.08 8.27 6.81
N ARG A 137 16.19 7.68 7.28
CA ARG A 137 17.35 8.35 7.86
C ARG A 137 18.65 7.62 7.49
N ASP A 138 19.77 8.21 7.82
CA ASP A 138 21.13 7.66 7.66
C ASP A 138 21.43 6.42 8.53
N THR A 139 20.50 6.04 9.39
CA THR A 139 20.54 4.77 10.16
C THR A 139 20.05 3.56 9.36
N GLY A 140 19.57 3.77 8.14
CA GLY A 140 19.09 2.73 7.24
C GLY A 140 19.72 2.84 5.86
N CYS A 141 19.29 1.98 4.93
CA CYS A 141 19.72 2.02 3.54
C CYS A 141 19.12 3.20 2.78
N THR A 142 19.75 3.55 1.66
CA THR A 142 19.20 4.50 0.72
C THR A 142 18.09 3.88 -0.15
N CYS A 143 17.29 4.72 -0.78
CA CYS A 143 16.29 4.33 -1.75
C CYS A 143 16.90 3.51 -2.90
N GLU A 144 18.08 3.93 -3.40
CA GLU A 144 18.79 3.27 -4.48
C GLU A 144 19.28 1.88 -4.08
N GLU A 145 19.95 1.75 -2.91
CA GLU A 145 20.40 0.46 -2.40
C GLU A 145 19.25 -0.54 -2.21
N PHE A 146 18.10 -0.05 -1.73
CA PHE A 146 16.92 -0.92 -1.60
C PHE A 146 16.35 -1.32 -2.96
N GLY A 147 16.31 -0.39 -3.91
CA GLY A 147 15.89 -0.67 -5.30
C GLY A 147 16.77 -1.73 -5.96
N ASP A 148 18.09 -1.63 -5.80
CA ASP A 148 19.05 -2.62 -6.31
C ASP A 148 18.83 -3.99 -5.66
N TYR A 149 18.60 -4.04 -4.35
CA TYR A 149 18.28 -5.28 -3.64
C TYR A 149 17.00 -5.95 -4.18
N VAL A 150 15.95 -5.17 -4.47
CA VAL A 150 14.73 -5.71 -5.10
C VAL A 150 15.03 -6.24 -6.50
N MET A 151 15.77 -5.50 -7.33
CA MET A 151 16.15 -5.94 -8.68
C MET A 151 16.99 -7.23 -8.66
N GLU A 152 17.95 -7.35 -7.74
CA GLU A 152 18.73 -8.57 -7.59
C GLU A 152 17.87 -9.75 -7.12
N THR A 153 16.87 -9.48 -6.30
CA THR A 153 15.94 -10.51 -5.83
C THR A 153 15.05 -11.01 -6.97
N ILE A 154 14.57 -10.12 -7.84
CA ILE A 154 13.81 -10.48 -9.05
C ILE A 154 14.62 -11.40 -9.97
N LYS A 155 15.92 -11.15 -10.14
CA LYS A 155 16.79 -11.96 -11.04
C LYS A 155 16.97 -13.43 -10.58
N LYS A 156 16.57 -13.75 -9.35
CA LYS A 156 16.67 -15.14 -8.81
C LYS A 156 15.49 -16.03 -9.22
N PHE A 157 14.47 -15.49 -9.86
CA PHE A 157 13.26 -16.17 -10.31
C PHE A 157 13.12 -16.11 -11.82
#